data_29373654109eda0014c2861479c91f2e
#
_entry.id   29373654109eda0014c2861479c91f2e
#
_cell.length_a   1.000
_cell.length_b   1.000
_cell.length_c   1.000
_cell.angle_alpha   90.00
_cell.angle_beta   90.00
_cell.angle_gamma   90.00
#
_symmetry.space_group_name_H-M   'P 1'
#
loop_
_entity.id
_entity.type
_entity.pdbx_description
1 polymer ?
#
loop_
_entity_poly.entity_id
_entity_poly.type
_entity_poly.pdbx_seq_one_letter_code
_entity_poly.pdbx_strand_id
1 'polypeptide(L)'
;MITWLPTMLQHDGADAHAGGRRKLEPDPHIHAVILSAAAEVVRTEGVQALSIARVLSSTQLGTRAFYRHFESKDQLVASVFLEMARAEVVRLEQRMSDSDPVRAVAAWIDGRLDLAFNQQVRSDLRQMSLEAQNQMVAAPELVAPAYREILRPLVEQLTLGNDLGEFAEIDPDGEALSIHGVVWTNIERHWGIAQRDPAEIRRRVQSFCLRGLGVAPEAIAAVLSDPPPNRPGRGSSR
;
A
#
# COMPACT_ATOMS: atom_id res chain seq x y z
N MET A 1 9.84 -11.40 74.25
CA MET A 1 8.60 -11.02 74.99
C MET A 1 7.59 -10.68 73.96
N ILE A 2 6.70 -11.45 73.92
CA ILE A 2 5.28 -11.84 74.01
C ILE A 2 4.76 -12.10 72.60
N THR A 3 4.66 -13.36 72.30
CA THR A 3 3.60 -14.28 71.87
C THR A 3 2.20 -13.67 71.86
N TRP A 4 1.48 -13.87 70.73
CA TRP A 4 0.09 -14.35 70.69
C TRP A 4 -0.32 -14.76 69.27
N LEU A 5 -0.47 -16.05 69.01
CA LEU A 5 -1.49 -16.74 68.17
C LEU A 5 -2.64 -17.09 69.11
N PRO A 6 -3.89 -17.18 68.69
CA PRO A 6 -4.43 -18.19 67.82
C PRO A 6 -5.62 -17.64 66.99
N THR A 7 -6.27 -18.25 66.08
CA THR A 7 -7.06 -19.50 66.02
C THR A 7 -7.68 -19.65 64.65
N MET A 8 -7.70 -20.86 64.14
CA MET A 8 -8.44 -21.32 62.95
C MET A 8 -9.94 -20.98 63.05
N LEU A 9 -10.52 -20.61 61.88
CA LEU A 9 -11.88 -21.03 61.51
C LEU A 9 -11.89 -21.28 60.00
N GLN A 10 -12.03 -22.54 59.67
CA GLN A 10 -12.45 -23.01 58.33
C GLN A 10 -13.84 -22.44 58.03
N HIS A 11 -14.01 -21.94 56.84
CA HIS A 11 -15.32 -21.90 56.18
C HIS A 11 -15.14 -22.34 54.73
N ASP A 12 -15.74 -23.50 54.50
CA ASP A 12 -16.03 -24.09 53.19
C ASP A 12 -16.95 -23.17 52.38
N GLY A 13 -16.76 -23.23 51.09
CA GLY A 13 -17.86 -23.08 50.16
C GLY A 13 -17.92 -21.74 49.39
N ALA A 14 -17.45 -21.76 48.19
CA ALA A 14 -18.26 -21.44 47.00
C ALA A 14 -17.34 -21.35 45.77
N ASP A 15 -17.39 -22.34 44.95
CA ASP A 15 -16.98 -22.28 43.56
C ASP A 15 -17.63 -21.07 42.89
N ALA A 16 -16.86 -20.01 42.71
CA ALA A 16 -17.19 -18.96 41.77
C ALA A 16 -16.47 -19.29 40.45
N HIS A 17 -17.18 -19.95 39.56
CA HIS A 17 -16.84 -20.05 38.14
C HIS A 17 -16.66 -18.64 37.58
N ALA A 18 -15.46 -18.09 37.72
CA ALA A 18 -14.98 -17.00 36.90
C ALA A 18 -14.68 -17.57 35.49
N GLY A 19 -15.75 -17.87 34.76
CA GLY A 19 -15.73 -18.09 33.34
C GLY A 19 -15.37 -16.76 32.64
N GLY A 20 -14.13 -16.36 32.78
CA GLY A 20 -13.54 -15.29 31.94
C GLY A 20 -13.69 -15.76 30.49
N ARG A 21 -14.65 -15.16 29.76
CA ARG A 21 -14.77 -15.35 28.30
C ARG A 21 -13.43 -15.03 27.72
N ARG A 22 -12.63 -16.06 27.42
CA ARG A 22 -11.41 -15.96 26.62
C ARG A 22 -11.82 -15.21 25.37
N LYS A 23 -11.33 -13.98 25.20
CA LYS A 23 -11.54 -13.19 24.00
C LYS A 23 -10.91 -14.03 22.89
N LEU A 24 -11.74 -14.73 22.12
CA LEU A 24 -11.27 -15.53 20.98
C LEU A 24 -10.51 -14.57 20.08
N GLU A 25 -9.25 -14.88 19.81
CA GLU A 25 -8.42 -14.12 18.89
C GLU A 25 -9.12 -13.99 17.53
N PRO A 26 -8.93 -12.87 16.82
CA PRO A 26 -9.49 -12.70 15.49
C PRO A 26 -9.00 -13.83 14.57
N ASP A 27 -9.92 -14.48 13.87
CA ASP A 27 -9.61 -15.55 12.91
C ASP A 27 -9.06 -14.92 11.61
N PRO A 28 -7.80 -15.20 11.22
CA PRO A 28 -7.20 -14.62 10.01
C PRO A 28 -7.99 -14.92 8.73
N HIS A 29 -8.64 -16.09 8.67
CA HIS A 29 -9.46 -16.45 7.52
C HIS A 29 -10.71 -15.57 7.40
N ILE A 30 -11.41 -15.35 8.50
CA ILE A 30 -12.59 -14.47 8.52
C ILE A 30 -12.19 -13.04 8.20
N HIS A 31 -11.05 -12.57 8.73
CA HIS A 31 -10.50 -11.27 8.39
C HIS A 31 -10.30 -11.12 6.86
N ALA A 32 -9.63 -12.11 6.24
CA ALA A 32 -9.36 -12.11 4.81
C ALA A 32 -10.66 -12.15 3.97
N VAL A 33 -11.65 -12.92 4.38
CA VAL A 33 -12.97 -13.01 3.71
C VAL A 33 -13.67 -11.65 3.72
N ILE A 34 -13.72 -10.97 4.88
CA ILE A 34 -14.34 -9.63 4.99
C ILE A 34 -13.59 -8.63 4.13
N LEU A 35 -12.27 -8.65 4.20
CA LEU A 35 -11.41 -7.72 3.45
C LEU A 35 -11.55 -7.90 1.94
N SER A 36 -11.56 -9.14 1.46
CA SER A 36 -11.75 -9.47 0.03
C SER A 36 -13.11 -9.02 -0.48
N ALA A 37 -14.18 -9.26 0.28
CA ALA A 37 -15.52 -8.80 -0.09
C ALA A 37 -15.62 -7.27 -0.14
N ALA A 38 -14.98 -6.58 0.82
CA ALA A 38 -14.92 -5.13 0.82
C ALA A 38 -14.10 -4.58 -0.36
N ALA A 39 -12.96 -5.19 -0.66
CA ALA A 39 -12.12 -4.82 -1.80
C ALA A 39 -12.88 -4.94 -3.13
N GLU A 40 -13.68 -5.99 -3.29
CA GLU A 40 -14.52 -6.18 -4.49
C GLU A 40 -15.55 -5.04 -4.65
N VAL A 41 -16.23 -4.64 -3.57
CA VAL A 41 -17.18 -3.52 -3.61
C VAL A 41 -16.47 -2.21 -3.95
N VAL A 42 -15.34 -1.92 -3.30
CA VAL A 42 -14.58 -0.69 -3.57
C VAL A 42 -14.09 -0.66 -5.01
N ARG A 43 -13.61 -1.79 -5.53
CA ARG A 43 -13.12 -1.93 -6.89
C ARG A 43 -14.19 -1.71 -7.94
N THR A 44 -15.40 -2.23 -7.72
CA THR A 44 -16.47 -2.22 -8.73
C THR A 44 -17.38 -1.00 -8.64
N GLU A 45 -17.58 -0.45 -7.44
CA GLU A 45 -18.61 0.55 -7.18
C GLU A 45 -18.11 1.76 -6.37
N GLY A 46 -16.84 1.74 -5.94
CA GLY A 46 -16.22 2.80 -5.14
C GLY A 46 -16.52 2.70 -3.64
N VAL A 47 -15.79 3.51 -2.86
CA VAL A 47 -15.87 3.53 -1.38
C VAL A 47 -17.26 3.92 -0.90
N GLN A 48 -17.97 4.78 -1.62
CA GLN A 48 -19.30 5.25 -1.23
C GLN A 48 -20.36 4.13 -1.21
N ALA A 49 -20.19 3.12 -2.06
CA ALA A 49 -21.08 1.97 -2.11
C ALA A 49 -20.83 0.94 -1.01
N LEU A 50 -19.68 1.04 -0.32
CA LEU A 50 -19.32 0.11 0.76
C LEU A 50 -20.19 0.37 2.00
N SER A 51 -20.83 -0.68 2.48
CA SER A 51 -21.48 -0.71 3.79
C SER A 51 -21.21 -2.03 4.50
N ILE A 52 -21.22 -1.99 5.84
CA ILE A 52 -21.05 -3.22 6.64
C ILE A 52 -22.10 -4.26 6.29
N ALA A 53 -23.38 -3.83 6.16
CA ALA A 53 -24.49 -4.72 5.80
C ALA A 53 -24.25 -5.43 4.45
N ARG A 54 -23.70 -4.72 3.47
CA ARG A 54 -23.39 -5.27 2.14
C ARG A 54 -22.30 -6.33 2.20
N VAL A 55 -21.20 -6.05 2.93
CA VAL A 55 -20.10 -7.01 3.12
C VAL A 55 -20.60 -8.25 3.85
N LEU A 56 -21.43 -8.08 4.89
CA LEU A 56 -21.98 -9.20 5.65
C LEU A 56 -22.91 -10.06 4.80
N SER A 57 -23.75 -9.46 3.96
CA SER A 57 -24.65 -10.19 3.07
C SER A 57 -23.91 -11.02 2.02
N SER A 58 -22.79 -10.52 1.48
CA SER A 58 -21.99 -11.23 0.48
C SER A 58 -21.16 -12.36 1.09
N THR A 59 -20.77 -12.25 2.37
CA THR A 59 -19.94 -13.24 3.07
C THR A 59 -20.72 -14.22 3.93
N GLN A 60 -22.03 -14.03 4.10
CA GLN A 60 -22.90 -14.78 5.01
C GLN A 60 -22.43 -14.74 6.49
N LEU A 61 -21.65 -13.71 6.86
CA LEU A 61 -21.17 -13.50 8.21
C LEU A 61 -22.13 -12.62 9.01
N GLY A 62 -22.16 -12.84 10.32
CA GLY A 62 -22.94 -12.01 11.25
C GLY A 62 -22.18 -10.75 11.68
N THR A 63 -22.92 -9.73 12.13
CA THR A 63 -22.39 -8.45 12.64
C THR A 63 -21.32 -8.63 13.73
N ARG A 64 -21.49 -9.64 14.59
CA ARG A 64 -20.51 -9.94 15.65
C ARG A 64 -19.16 -10.43 15.08
N ALA A 65 -19.17 -11.13 13.95
CA ALA A 65 -17.94 -11.54 13.27
C ALA A 65 -17.20 -10.30 12.73
N PHE A 66 -17.93 -9.36 12.10
CA PHE A 66 -17.35 -8.12 11.64
C PHE A 66 -16.64 -7.35 12.76
N TYR A 67 -17.34 -6.99 13.84
CA TYR A 67 -16.78 -6.19 14.93
C TYR A 67 -15.71 -6.90 15.78
N ARG A 68 -15.44 -8.18 15.51
CA ARG A 68 -14.27 -8.86 16.06
C ARG A 68 -13.00 -8.53 15.28
N HIS A 69 -13.10 -8.17 13.99
CA HIS A 69 -11.99 -7.96 13.09
C HIS A 69 -11.76 -6.49 12.71
N PHE A 70 -12.84 -5.71 12.65
CA PHE A 70 -12.82 -4.30 12.27
C PHE A 70 -13.68 -3.48 13.23
N GLU A 71 -13.13 -2.39 13.72
CA GLU A 71 -13.81 -1.49 14.66
C GLU A 71 -14.86 -0.62 13.98
N SER A 72 -14.63 -0.30 12.70
CA SER A 72 -15.49 0.59 11.92
C SER A 72 -15.44 0.27 10.42
N LYS A 73 -16.36 0.89 9.65
CA LYS A 73 -16.30 0.92 8.18
C LYS A 73 -15.00 1.56 7.69
N ASP A 74 -14.59 2.66 8.32
CA ASP A 74 -13.42 3.43 7.92
C ASP A 74 -12.14 2.63 8.10
N GLN A 75 -12.02 1.88 9.21
CA GLN A 75 -10.91 0.95 9.39
C GLN A 75 -10.89 -0.15 8.30
N LEU A 76 -12.05 -0.67 7.91
CA LEU A 76 -12.13 -1.63 6.81
C LEU A 76 -11.68 -1.00 5.49
N VAL A 77 -12.13 0.23 5.18
CA VAL A 77 -11.70 0.96 3.97
C VAL A 77 -10.20 1.18 3.97
N ALA A 78 -9.63 1.66 5.07
CA ALA A 78 -8.18 1.86 5.21
C ALA A 78 -7.41 0.55 5.02
N SER A 79 -7.92 -0.56 5.54
CA SER A 79 -7.32 -1.89 5.38
C SER A 79 -7.37 -2.37 3.93
N VAL A 80 -8.44 -2.09 3.19
CA VAL A 80 -8.54 -2.40 1.75
C VAL A 80 -7.47 -1.66 0.96
N PHE A 81 -7.30 -0.35 1.17
CA PHE A 81 -6.27 0.40 0.48
C PHE A 81 -4.86 -0.03 0.86
N LEU A 82 -4.63 -0.33 2.14
CA LEU A 82 -3.31 -0.79 2.61
C LEU A 82 -2.93 -2.14 1.99
N GLU A 83 -3.87 -3.08 1.89
CA GLU A 83 -3.60 -4.38 1.27
C GLU A 83 -3.33 -4.25 -0.23
N MET A 84 -4.06 -3.39 -0.93
CA MET A 84 -3.78 -3.05 -2.32
C MET A 84 -2.36 -2.44 -2.47
N ALA A 85 -1.98 -1.53 -1.58
CA ALA A 85 -0.66 -0.91 -1.60
C ALA A 85 0.45 -1.93 -1.38
N ARG A 86 0.28 -2.88 -0.46
CA ARG A 86 1.24 -3.98 -0.22
C ARG A 86 1.44 -4.85 -1.44
N ALA A 87 0.35 -5.22 -2.11
CA ALA A 87 0.43 -5.99 -3.35
C ALA A 87 1.17 -5.24 -4.46
N GLU A 88 0.96 -3.93 -4.57
CA GLU A 88 1.67 -3.07 -5.51
C GLU A 88 3.15 -2.93 -5.16
N VAL A 89 3.49 -2.79 -3.88
CA VAL A 89 4.88 -2.71 -3.40
C VAL A 89 5.68 -3.95 -3.79
N VAL A 90 5.12 -5.14 -3.61
CA VAL A 90 5.78 -6.38 -4.05
C VAL A 90 6.15 -6.33 -5.54
N ARG A 91 5.26 -5.80 -6.39
CA ARG A 91 5.52 -5.62 -7.81
C ARG A 91 6.61 -4.59 -8.10
N LEU A 92 6.62 -3.48 -7.37
CA LEU A 92 7.63 -2.42 -7.49
C LEU A 92 9.01 -2.91 -7.02
N GLU A 93 9.10 -3.57 -5.87
CA GLU A 93 10.35 -4.12 -5.33
C GLU A 93 10.96 -5.15 -6.27
N GLN A 94 10.15 -6.03 -6.88
CA GLN A 94 10.64 -6.96 -7.91
C GLN A 94 11.24 -6.26 -9.12
N ARG A 95 10.73 -5.07 -9.46
CA ARG A 95 11.20 -4.27 -10.58
C ARG A 95 12.48 -3.50 -10.24
N MET A 96 12.64 -3.13 -8.99
CA MET A 96 13.80 -2.42 -8.45
C MET A 96 14.95 -3.34 -8.05
N SER A 97 14.71 -4.66 -7.99
CA SER A 97 15.70 -5.64 -7.52
C SER A 97 16.98 -5.60 -8.35
N ASP A 98 18.11 -5.81 -7.68
CA ASP A 98 19.45 -5.85 -8.28
C ASP A 98 19.91 -4.56 -9.00
N SER A 99 19.29 -3.42 -8.64
CA SER A 99 19.59 -2.11 -9.20
C SER A 99 20.37 -1.25 -8.21
N ASP A 100 21.26 -0.37 -8.72
CA ASP A 100 21.76 0.76 -7.94
C ASP A 100 20.64 1.76 -7.62
N PRO A 101 20.80 2.68 -6.65
CA PRO A 101 19.74 3.62 -6.25
C PRO A 101 19.17 4.44 -7.40
N VAL A 102 19.98 4.91 -8.33
CA VAL A 102 19.54 5.72 -9.48
C VAL A 102 18.63 4.91 -10.40
N ARG A 103 19.04 3.68 -10.72
CA ARG A 103 18.22 2.75 -11.52
C ARG A 103 16.98 2.30 -10.78
N ALA A 104 17.06 2.07 -9.47
CA ALA A 104 15.93 1.68 -8.65
C ALA A 104 14.85 2.77 -8.61
N VAL A 105 15.23 4.05 -8.44
CA VAL A 105 14.30 5.19 -8.52
C VAL A 105 13.64 5.26 -9.90
N ALA A 106 14.42 5.11 -10.97
CA ALA A 106 13.88 5.09 -12.34
C ALA A 106 12.91 3.90 -12.55
N ALA A 107 13.22 2.73 -12.01
CA ALA A 107 12.38 1.54 -12.07
C ALA A 107 11.06 1.71 -11.30
N TRP A 108 11.10 2.36 -10.14
CA TRP A 108 9.90 2.72 -9.38
C TRP A 108 8.99 3.65 -10.19
N ILE A 109 9.55 4.73 -10.74
CA ILE A 109 8.83 5.70 -11.60
C ILE A 109 8.17 4.96 -12.77
N ASP A 110 8.91 4.12 -13.45
CA ASP A 110 8.44 3.35 -14.59
C ASP A 110 7.33 2.37 -14.19
N GLY A 111 7.50 1.67 -13.07
CA GLY A 111 6.50 0.79 -12.51
C GLY A 111 5.19 1.49 -12.16
N ARG A 112 5.25 2.70 -11.63
CA ARG A 112 4.05 3.51 -11.36
C ARG A 112 3.38 4.01 -12.64
N LEU A 113 4.15 4.41 -13.64
CA LEU A 113 3.62 4.80 -14.96
C LEU A 113 2.93 3.64 -15.69
N ASP A 114 3.23 2.40 -15.36
CA ASP A 114 2.51 1.23 -15.89
C ASP A 114 1.01 1.26 -15.61
N LEU A 115 0.55 1.93 -14.55
CA LEU A 115 -0.88 2.13 -14.29
C LEU A 115 -1.61 2.81 -15.46
N ALA A 116 -0.89 3.68 -16.18
CA ALA A 116 -1.44 4.39 -17.33
C ALA A 116 -1.21 3.67 -18.66
N PHE A 117 -0.05 3.03 -18.83
CA PHE A 117 0.44 2.62 -20.15
C PHE A 117 0.46 1.12 -20.39
N ASN A 118 0.49 0.31 -19.33
CA ASN A 118 0.54 -1.13 -19.49
C ASN A 118 -0.86 -1.75 -19.44
N GLN A 119 -1.34 -2.25 -20.56
CA GLN A 119 -2.66 -2.92 -20.64
C GLN A 119 -2.72 -4.22 -19.82
N GLN A 120 -1.57 -4.81 -19.50
CA GLN A 120 -1.48 -5.99 -18.64
C GLN A 120 -1.56 -5.67 -17.16
N VAL A 121 -1.34 -4.40 -16.78
CA VAL A 121 -1.63 -3.94 -15.42
C VAL A 121 -3.14 -4.00 -15.25
N ARG A 122 -3.57 -4.82 -14.31
CA ARG A 122 -4.98 -5.14 -14.09
C ARG A 122 -5.82 -3.88 -14.02
N SER A 123 -6.94 -3.87 -14.72
CA SER A 123 -7.94 -2.80 -14.63
C SER A 123 -8.32 -2.47 -13.19
N ASP A 124 -8.28 -3.49 -12.33
CA ASP A 124 -8.56 -3.42 -10.91
C ASP A 124 -7.58 -2.49 -10.16
N LEU A 125 -6.27 -2.62 -10.43
CA LEU A 125 -5.25 -1.78 -9.80
C LEU A 125 -5.42 -0.31 -10.21
N ARG A 126 -5.73 -0.07 -11.47
CA ARG A 126 -6.04 1.27 -11.98
C ARG A 126 -7.25 1.88 -11.28
N GLN A 127 -8.36 1.13 -11.19
CA GLN A 127 -9.59 1.59 -10.57
C GLN A 127 -9.39 1.90 -9.07
N MET A 128 -8.71 1.02 -8.37
CA MET A 128 -8.39 1.20 -6.96
C MET A 128 -7.45 2.39 -6.72
N SER A 129 -6.48 2.63 -7.62
CA SER A 129 -5.59 3.79 -7.52
C SER A 129 -6.32 5.12 -7.74
N LEU A 130 -7.28 5.16 -8.66
CA LEU A 130 -8.17 6.32 -8.86
C LEU A 130 -9.01 6.59 -7.61
N GLU A 131 -9.60 5.54 -7.03
CA GLU A 131 -10.41 5.67 -5.83
C GLU A 131 -9.57 6.15 -4.63
N ALA A 132 -8.35 5.62 -4.46
CA ALA A 132 -7.42 6.08 -3.42
C ALA A 132 -7.08 7.58 -3.60
N GLN A 133 -6.89 8.03 -4.83
CA GLN A 133 -6.63 9.45 -5.11
C GLN A 133 -7.83 10.34 -4.78
N ASN A 134 -9.04 9.90 -5.10
CA ASN A 134 -10.27 10.62 -4.72
C ASN A 134 -10.39 10.73 -3.19
N GLN A 135 -10.05 9.66 -2.47
CA GLN A 135 -10.07 9.65 -1.00
C GLN A 135 -8.95 10.51 -0.40
N MET A 136 -7.83 10.75 -1.09
CA MET A 136 -6.77 11.66 -0.61
C MET A 136 -7.30 13.09 -0.37
N VAL A 137 -8.30 13.52 -1.13
CA VAL A 137 -8.94 14.82 -0.96
C VAL A 137 -10.12 14.76 0.02
N ALA A 138 -10.90 13.67 -0.03
CA ALA A 138 -12.14 13.56 0.74
C ALA A 138 -11.94 13.10 2.19
N ALA A 139 -11.03 12.16 2.41
CA ALA A 139 -10.74 11.53 3.71
C ALA A 139 -9.28 11.00 3.73
N PRO A 140 -8.28 11.90 3.81
CA PRO A 140 -6.87 11.52 3.66
C PRO A 140 -6.39 10.49 4.69
N GLU A 141 -6.97 10.47 5.88
CA GLU A 141 -6.66 9.52 6.93
C GLU A 141 -6.91 8.06 6.53
N LEU A 142 -7.86 7.81 5.64
CA LEU A 142 -8.19 6.47 5.16
C LEU A 142 -7.11 5.90 4.23
N VAL A 143 -6.41 6.77 3.52
CA VAL A 143 -5.43 6.35 2.50
C VAL A 143 -3.99 6.65 2.87
N ALA A 144 -3.74 7.49 3.86
CA ALA A 144 -2.39 7.83 4.30
C ALA A 144 -1.49 6.62 4.64
N PRO A 145 -1.97 5.54 5.29
CA PRO A 145 -1.17 4.34 5.49
C PRO A 145 -0.77 3.65 4.17
N ALA A 146 -1.69 3.58 3.21
CA ALA A 146 -1.44 2.99 1.89
C ALA A 146 -0.43 3.80 1.08
N TYR A 147 -0.52 5.13 1.13
CA TYR A 147 0.46 6.01 0.47
C TYR A 147 1.85 5.87 1.05
N ARG A 148 1.98 5.83 2.38
CA ARG A 148 3.28 5.58 3.03
C ARG A 148 3.88 4.24 2.61
N GLU A 149 3.05 3.20 2.51
CA GLU A 149 3.50 1.89 2.07
C GLU A 149 4.01 1.91 0.62
N ILE A 150 3.30 2.56 -0.30
CA ILE A 150 3.72 2.69 -1.71
C ILE A 150 5.02 3.48 -1.85
N LEU A 151 5.21 4.52 -1.04
CA LEU A 151 6.41 5.36 -1.09
C LEU A 151 7.61 4.72 -0.39
N ARG A 152 7.39 3.81 0.55
CA ARG A 152 8.43 3.17 1.35
C ARG A 152 9.63 2.70 0.52
N PRO A 153 9.49 1.85 -0.51
CA PRO A 153 10.65 1.39 -1.28
C PRO A 153 11.36 2.52 -2.04
N LEU A 154 10.65 3.58 -2.41
CA LEU A 154 11.28 4.76 -3.02
C LEU A 154 12.10 5.54 -1.99
N VAL A 155 11.55 5.80 -0.80
CA VAL A 155 12.25 6.48 0.30
C VAL A 155 13.51 5.72 0.70
N GLU A 156 13.45 4.38 0.78
CA GLU A 156 14.60 3.54 1.07
C GLU A 156 15.73 3.72 0.04
N GLN A 157 15.41 3.79 -1.26
CA GLN A 157 16.40 4.01 -2.31
C GLN A 157 16.93 5.45 -2.36
N LEU A 158 16.08 6.43 -2.07
CA LEU A 158 16.51 7.83 -1.96
C LEU A 158 17.46 8.02 -0.79
N THR A 159 17.18 7.38 0.36
CA THR A 159 18.07 7.40 1.52
C THR A 159 19.40 6.74 1.19
N LEU A 160 19.37 5.55 0.59
CA LEU A 160 20.60 4.83 0.22
C LEU A 160 21.44 5.63 -0.76
N GLY A 161 20.84 6.21 -1.80
CA GLY A 161 21.57 7.00 -2.79
C GLY A 161 22.13 8.32 -2.21
N ASN A 162 21.41 8.92 -1.25
CA ASN A 162 21.91 10.08 -0.50
C ASN A 162 23.15 9.71 0.33
N ASP A 163 23.10 8.57 1.04
CA ASP A 163 24.22 8.07 1.86
C ASP A 163 25.45 7.69 1.02
N LEU A 164 25.23 7.23 -0.21
CA LEU A 164 26.29 6.89 -1.17
C LEU A 164 26.82 8.10 -1.94
N GLY A 165 26.18 9.27 -1.83
CA GLY A 165 26.52 10.48 -2.59
C GLY A 165 26.17 10.40 -4.08
N GLU A 166 25.24 9.51 -4.45
CA GLU A 166 24.71 9.40 -5.83
C GLU A 166 23.68 10.47 -6.14
N PHE A 167 23.04 11.03 -5.10
CA PHE A 167 22.13 12.17 -5.15
C PHE A 167 22.79 13.40 -4.51
N ALA A 168 22.28 14.59 -4.83
CA ALA A 168 22.57 15.78 -4.05
C ALA A 168 22.04 15.60 -2.61
N GLU A 169 22.44 16.47 -1.68
CA GLU A 169 21.85 16.48 -0.35
C GLU A 169 20.34 16.76 -0.46
N ILE A 170 19.53 15.73 -0.15
CA ILE A 170 18.08 15.74 -0.34
C ILE A 170 17.35 15.36 0.97
N ASP A 171 16.07 15.71 1.05
CA ASP A 171 15.11 15.13 1.98
C ASP A 171 14.40 13.93 1.32
N PRO A 172 14.73 12.67 1.66
CA PRO A 172 14.16 11.50 0.99
C PRO A 172 12.64 11.42 1.02
N ASP A 173 12.01 11.80 2.13
CA ASP A 173 10.54 11.80 2.27
C ASP A 173 9.90 12.88 1.38
N GLY A 174 10.44 14.10 1.40
CA GLY A 174 9.98 15.21 0.56
C GLY A 174 10.15 14.93 -0.93
N GLU A 175 11.30 14.36 -1.33
CA GLU A 175 11.56 13.99 -2.72
C GLU A 175 10.66 12.84 -3.18
N ALA A 176 10.40 11.84 -2.33
CA ALA A 176 9.46 10.77 -2.67
C ALA A 176 8.06 11.30 -2.96
N LEU A 177 7.57 12.24 -2.17
CA LEU A 177 6.29 12.91 -2.41
C LEU A 177 6.29 13.72 -3.71
N SER A 178 7.38 14.45 -3.99
CA SER A 178 7.54 15.25 -5.20
C SER A 178 7.55 14.36 -6.46
N ILE A 179 8.32 13.28 -6.44
CA ILE A 179 8.38 12.28 -7.52
C ILE A 179 7.01 11.66 -7.73
N HIS A 180 6.32 11.26 -6.64
CA HIS A 180 4.98 10.70 -6.74
C HIS A 180 4.00 11.67 -7.40
N GLY A 181 4.02 12.95 -7.02
CA GLY A 181 3.18 14.00 -7.61
C GLY A 181 3.42 14.17 -9.12
N VAL A 182 4.68 14.20 -9.54
CA VAL A 182 5.04 14.27 -10.97
C VAL A 182 4.52 13.05 -11.73
N VAL A 183 4.74 11.86 -11.20
CA VAL A 183 4.27 10.60 -11.80
C VAL A 183 2.75 10.60 -11.92
N TRP A 184 2.05 10.92 -10.82
CA TRP A 184 0.59 10.89 -10.78
C TRP A 184 -0.05 11.86 -11.77
N THR A 185 0.42 13.10 -11.83
CA THR A 185 -0.07 14.11 -12.81
C THR A 185 0.07 13.63 -14.25
N ASN A 186 1.13 12.89 -14.59
CA ASN A 186 1.29 12.32 -15.92
C ASN A 186 0.35 11.14 -16.18
N ILE A 187 0.06 10.32 -15.16
CA ILE A 187 -0.94 9.24 -15.22
C ILE A 187 -2.33 9.82 -15.49
N GLU A 188 -2.79 10.76 -14.67
CA GLU A 188 -4.11 11.41 -14.82
C GLU A 188 -4.27 12.06 -16.19
N ARG A 189 -3.24 12.81 -16.61
CA ARG A 189 -3.27 13.48 -17.91
C ARG A 189 -3.39 12.49 -19.07
N HIS A 190 -2.72 11.35 -18.98
CA HIS A 190 -2.83 10.32 -20.02
C HIS A 190 -4.24 9.71 -20.08
N TRP A 191 -4.88 9.50 -18.93
CA TRP A 191 -6.25 9.00 -18.89
C TRP A 191 -7.27 10.00 -19.46
N GLY A 192 -7.01 11.30 -19.30
CA GLY A 192 -7.90 12.36 -19.82
C GLY A 192 -7.66 12.68 -21.30
N ILE A 193 -6.42 12.62 -21.77
CA ILE A 193 -6.01 13.04 -23.12
C ILE A 193 -4.95 12.08 -23.66
N ALA A 194 -5.37 10.95 -24.20
CA ALA A 194 -4.48 9.93 -24.77
C ALA A 194 -3.83 10.36 -26.10
N GLN A 195 -2.91 11.32 -26.08
CA GLN A 195 -2.31 11.86 -27.31
C GLN A 195 -0.78 11.83 -27.38
N ARG A 196 -0.08 11.26 -26.38
CA ARG A 196 1.39 11.24 -26.38
C ARG A 196 1.92 9.81 -26.35
N ASP A 197 3.08 9.65 -26.99
CA ASP A 197 3.83 8.39 -26.92
C ASP A 197 4.19 8.04 -25.47
N PRO A 198 3.76 6.89 -24.96
CA PRO A 198 4.12 6.42 -23.61
C PRO A 198 5.63 6.41 -23.35
N ALA A 199 6.44 6.05 -24.36
CA ALA A 199 7.90 6.01 -24.21
C ALA A 199 8.49 7.41 -24.03
N GLU A 200 7.94 8.42 -24.71
CA GLU A 200 8.34 9.81 -24.52
C GLU A 200 7.99 10.32 -23.12
N ILE A 201 6.79 10.01 -22.64
CA ILE A 201 6.36 10.41 -21.28
C ILE A 201 7.27 9.76 -20.23
N ARG A 202 7.57 8.46 -20.34
CA ARG A 202 8.47 7.74 -19.44
C ARG A 202 9.84 8.40 -19.37
N ARG A 203 10.48 8.60 -20.51
CA ARG A 203 11.79 9.25 -20.60
C ARG A 203 11.78 10.65 -19.99
N ARG A 204 10.75 11.44 -20.27
CA ARG A 204 10.64 12.81 -19.76
C ARG A 204 10.47 12.82 -18.23
N VAL A 205 9.59 11.98 -17.68
CA VAL A 205 9.33 11.92 -16.23
C VAL A 205 10.58 11.44 -15.50
N GLN A 206 11.20 10.37 -15.95
CA GLN A 206 12.44 9.84 -15.35
C GLN A 206 13.57 10.90 -15.41
N SER A 207 13.80 11.49 -16.58
CA SER A 207 14.83 12.54 -16.74
C SER A 207 14.56 13.77 -15.86
N PHE A 208 13.31 14.16 -15.69
CA PHE A 208 12.93 15.28 -14.83
C PHE A 208 13.23 14.99 -13.36
N CYS A 209 12.77 13.84 -12.87
CA CYS A 209 12.95 13.44 -11.47
C CYS A 209 14.43 13.21 -11.13
N LEU A 210 15.17 12.48 -11.98
CA LEU A 210 16.60 12.21 -11.74
C LEU A 210 17.45 13.50 -11.77
N ARG A 211 17.12 14.45 -12.63
CA ARG A 211 17.78 15.78 -12.59
C ARG A 211 17.46 16.53 -11.30
N GLY A 212 16.24 16.44 -10.81
CA GLY A 212 15.85 17.04 -9.53
C GLY A 212 16.66 16.49 -8.35
N LEU A 213 17.03 15.22 -8.41
CA LEU A 213 17.90 14.55 -7.43
C LEU A 213 19.40 14.87 -7.60
N GLY A 214 19.78 15.68 -8.59
CA GLY A 214 21.18 16.03 -8.85
C GLY A 214 21.99 14.94 -9.58
N VAL A 215 21.33 13.96 -10.19
CA VAL A 215 22.01 12.88 -10.94
C VAL A 215 22.71 13.46 -12.18
N ALA A 216 23.95 13.06 -12.43
CA ALA A 216 24.75 13.51 -13.56
C ALA A 216 24.10 13.16 -14.91
N PRO A 217 24.19 14.03 -15.93
CA PRO A 217 23.56 13.82 -17.23
C PRO A 217 23.93 12.50 -17.90
N GLU A 218 25.18 12.06 -17.74
CA GLU A 218 25.72 10.81 -18.29
C GLU A 218 25.06 9.59 -17.65
N ALA A 219 24.84 9.61 -16.32
CA ALA A 219 24.15 8.55 -15.59
C ALA A 219 22.67 8.49 -15.98
N ILE A 220 22.02 9.65 -16.15
CA ILE A 220 20.63 9.72 -16.65
C ILE A 220 20.56 9.09 -18.05
N ALA A 221 21.48 9.47 -18.96
CA ALA A 221 21.51 8.92 -20.31
C ALA A 221 21.69 7.39 -20.32
N ALA A 222 22.54 6.86 -19.45
CA ALA A 222 22.74 5.42 -19.29
C ALA A 222 21.46 4.71 -18.83
N VAL A 223 20.75 5.24 -17.83
CA VAL A 223 19.47 4.70 -17.34
C VAL A 223 18.40 4.69 -18.43
N LEU A 224 18.29 5.80 -19.20
CA LEU A 224 17.28 5.94 -20.24
C LEU A 224 17.57 5.09 -21.49
N SER A 225 18.83 4.70 -21.71
CA SER A 225 19.25 3.85 -22.83
C SER A 225 19.08 2.34 -22.53
N ASP A 226 19.06 1.95 -21.26
CA ASP A 226 18.89 0.57 -20.80
C ASP A 226 17.67 0.52 -19.85
N PRO A 227 16.45 0.60 -20.40
CA PRO A 227 15.25 0.59 -19.58
C PRO A 227 15.14 -0.75 -18.84
N PRO A 228 14.61 -0.75 -17.59
CA PRO A 228 14.46 -1.97 -16.80
C PRO A 228 13.66 -3.01 -17.59
N PRO A 229 14.05 -4.29 -17.54
CA PRO A 229 13.43 -5.33 -18.33
C PRO A 229 11.94 -5.40 -18.03
N ASN A 230 11.12 -5.23 -19.06
CA ASN A 230 9.68 -5.48 -19.01
C ASN A 230 9.49 -7.00 -18.87
N ARG A 231 9.62 -7.54 -17.63
CA ARG A 231 9.37 -8.95 -17.35
C ARG A 231 7.87 -9.15 -17.25
N PRO A 232 7.22 -9.75 -18.26
CA PRO A 232 5.86 -10.25 -18.08
C PRO A 232 5.92 -11.30 -16.98
N GLY A 233 5.03 -11.18 -15.99
CA GLY A 233 4.92 -12.18 -14.94
C GLY A 233 4.94 -13.56 -15.57
N ARG A 234 5.83 -14.44 -15.11
CA ARG A 234 5.86 -15.83 -15.51
C ARG A 234 4.49 -16.41 -15.19
N GLY A 235 3.65 -16.53 -16.21
CA GLY A 235 2.47 -17.33 -16.12
C GLY A 235 2.90 -18.73 -15.67
N SER A 236 2.47 -19.10 -14.47
CA SER A 236 2.54 -20.46 -13.99
C SER A 236 1.70 -21.32 -14.93
N SER A 237 2.34 -21.89 -15.94
CA SER A 237 1.80 -23.05 -16.65
C SER A 237 2.03 -24.26 -15.75
N ARG A 238 0.97 -24.71 -15.08
CA ARG A 238 0.63 -26.14 -14.87
C ARG A 238 -0.73 -26.23 -14.20
#